data_de6d3ad32eb1941fb6e0fdfcfbe3c9ee
#
_entry.id   de6d3ad32eb1941fb6e0fdfcfbe3c9ee
#
_cell.length_a   1.000
_cell.length_b   1.000
_cell.length_c   1.000
_cell.angle_alpha   90.00
_cell.angle_beta   90.00
_cell.angle_gamma   90.00
#
_symmetry.space_group_name_H-M   'P 1'
#
loop_
_entity.id
_entity.type
_entity.pdbx_description
1 polymer ?
#
loop_
_entity_poly.entity_id
_entity_poly.type
_entity_poly.pdbx_seq_one_letter_code
_entity_poly.pdbx_strand_id
1 'polypeptide(L)'
;VLLSGLPNLCDAARPNLLAKALKQAPILDGEVLNDPVWKTTTTASGFRTVRPVEGELASQRTQVSVAFTDNALYVAVICFDSDPAGIVSTDSRRDSSMSDTDSFQVILDPFGDKQNGFVFGTTPNAAEYDGQVTNQGSGSFGSGGGGFNLNWDTTWAVKTQVGAFGWSAEMEIPFKSLRYSSSDIQKWGINFQRNIRRTQEIAYWSPIGREYNLFRVSQAGTLEGLQLPKQQNFKFTPYVLGQAQNGGTLNDTNYNEEFGFDAKYSVTPSLTLDLTYNTDFAQVEVDELQVNLNRFSLFFPEKRPFFLENAGQFAVGTPREVEMFFSRRIGVGAGGLQTPIDGGLRLSGKIGASTNIGLLYMAADSVNDIEPQNNFTVARINQELENRSSLGAIFVERKGDGKISGDADTDYNRTYAIDGQWGIGERTTVRGYVAKTETPGARGKDMAYRLNARYDSAALLSQAGYTKVEENFNPEVGFLRRQNYEKFDAFALYRYRPTDWLGLYELRPHIASNAYFDDQGYWESGFTHVDNHWEWHSGIEIHTGVDFFHEGVKEAFEINPGTFVDPGDYDEVRSNLVFQTDEGKPLSFSTRYQGGGFFGGNISSLDTEIKARYGNNFSSALSWNH
;
A
#
# COMPACT_ATOMS: atom_id res chain seq x y z
N VAL A 1 -1.67 -10.18 39.09
CA VAL A 1 -0.67 -9.54 39.94
C VAL A 1 0.69 -9.77 39.30
N LEU A 2 1.51 -8.71 39.17
CA LEU A 2 2.83 -8.60 38.56
C LEU A 2 2.87 -8.20 37.08
N LEU A 3 2.43 -6.99 36.79
CA LEU A 3 2.91 -6.14 35.72
C LEU A 3 3.98 -5.23 36.31
N SER A 4 5.20 -5.68 36.42
CA SER A 4 6.32 -4.82 36.83
C SER A 4 7.57 -5.17 36.04
N GLY A 5 8.01 -4.22 35.20
CA GLY A 5 9.42 -3.93 35.01
C GLY A 5 10.11 -4.50 33.77
N LEU A 6 9.57 -4.25 32.57
CA LEU A 6 10.44 -4.06 31.41
C LEU A 6 10.56 -2.55 31.17
N PRO A 7 11.78 -1.99 31.06
CA PRO A 7 11.94 -0.59 30.68
C PRO A 7 11.28 -0.41 29.31
N ASN A 8 10.42 0.61 29.18
CA ASN A 8 9.88 1.02 27.90
C ASN A 8 11.05 1.32 26.96
N LEU A 9 11.27 0.51 25.92
CA LEU A 9 12.21 0.78 24.83
C LEU A 9 11.93 2.12 24.11
N CYS A 10 10.76 2.72 24.37
CA CYS A 10 10.33 4.00 23.83
C CYS A 10 11.07 5.24 24.39
N ASP A 11 11.84 5.14 25.47
CA ASP A 11 12.55 6.28 26.10
C ASP A 11 14.03 6.39 25.71
N ALA A 12 14.57 5.47 24.92
CA ALA A 12 15.93 5.59 24.39
C ALA A 12 15.94 6.70 23.31
N ALA A 13 16.87 7.66 23.46
CA ALA A 13 17.08 8.69 22.44
C ALA A 13 17.28 8.06 21.07
N ARG A 14 16.51 8.52 20.06
CA ARG A 14 16.62 8.02 18.69
C ARG A 14 18.05 8.22 18.17
N PRO A 15 18.63 7.23 17.48
CA PRO A 15 20.00 7.34 17.01
C PRO A 15 20.12 8.37 15.88
N ASN A 16 21.28 9.01 15.81
CA ASN A 16 21.64 9.95 14.75
C ASN A 16 22.74 9.37 13.87
N LEU A 17 22.66 9.61 12.58
CA LEU A 17 23.64 9.27 11.57
C LEU A 17 24.05 10.52 10.80
N LEU A 18 25.35 10.71 10.59
CA LEU A 18 25.88 11.82 9.80
C LEU A 18 26.17 11.34 8.37
N ALA A 19 25.51 11.94 7.39
CA ALA A 19 25.81 11.71 5.98
C ALA A 19 27.13 12.40 5.60
N LYS A 20 27.94 11.73 4.80
CA LYS A 20 29.21 12.27 4.32
C LYS A 20 29.08 12.87 2.93
N ALA A 21 29.49 14.13 2.77
CA ALA A 21 29.61 14.73 1.46
C ALA A 21 30.81 14.12 0.69
N LEU A 22 30.57 13.69 -0.55
CA LEU A 22 31.55 13.14 -1.45
C LEU A 22 31.79 14.10 -2.62
N LYS A 23 33.04 14.24 -3.03
CA LYS A 23 33.41 15.04 -4.23
C LYS A 23 33.11 14.31 -5.54
N GLN A 24 33.10 12.99 -5.51
CA GLN A 24 32.84 12.12 -6.65
C GLN A 24 31.95 10.96 -6.19
N ALA A 25 31.10 10.49 -7.08
CA ALA A 25 30.28 9.31 -6.85
C ALA A 25 31.15 8.08 -6.56
N PRO A 26 30.77 7.20 -5.63
CA PRO A 26 31.42 5.91 -5.47
C PRO A 26 31.21 5.04 -6.72
N ILE A 27 32.07 4.07 -6.92
CA ILE A 27 31.84 3.05 -7.96
C ILE A 27 30.78 2.11 -7.43
N LEU A 28 29.67 2.02 -8.14
CA LEU A 28 28.58 1.14 -7.75
C LEU A 28 28.88 -0.29 -8.25
N ASP A 29 29.57 -1.09 -7.43
CA ASP A 29 29.96 -2.48 -7.74
C ASP A 29 29.55 -3.49 -6.67
N GLY A 30 29.02 -3.00 -5.53
CA GLY A 30 28.59 -3.80 -4.39
C GLY A 30 29.70 -4.14 -3.40
N GLU A 31 30.95 -3.76 -3.67
CA GLU A 31 32.07 -3.99 -2.75
C GLU A 31 32.21 -2.86 -1.73
N VAL A 32 31.63 -3.03 -0.57
CA VAL A 32 31.69 -2.04 0.53
C VAL A 32 32.87 -2.26 1.45
N LEU A 33 33.26 -3.52 1.69
CA LEU A 33 34.18 -3.91 2.77
C LEU A 33 35.57 -3.32 2.61
N ASN A 34 36.08 -3.26 1.38
CA ASN A 34 37.45 -2.81 1.09
C ASN A 34 37.47 -1.43 0.43
N ASP A 35 36.34 -0.87 0.00
CA ASP A 35 36.28 0.41 -0.66
C ASP A 35 36.73 1.55 0.30
N PRO A 36 37.74 2.34 -0.08
CA PRO A 36 38.26 3.46 0.72
C PRO A 36 37.23 4.55 1.00
N VAL A 37 36.23 4.72 0.13
CA VAL A 37 35.18 5.74 0.27
C VAL A 37 34.39 5.50 1.55
N TRP A 38 34.01 4.26 1.82
CA TRP A 38 33.18 3.87 2.96
C TRP A 38 33.97 3.81 4.28
N LYS A 39 35.27 3.58 4.23
CA LYS A 39 36.12 3.55 5.44
C LYS A 39 36.16 4.86 6.23
N THR A 40 35.80 5.95 5.59
CA THR A 40 35.87 7.29 6.17
C THR A 40 34.50 7.88 6.54
N THR A 41 33.44 7.07 6.42
CA THR A 41 32.06 7.45 6.76
C THR A 41 31.70 7.08 8.19
N THR A 42 30.71 7.76 8.75
CA THR A 42 30.08 7.33 10.01
C THR A 42 29.25 6.08 9.74
N THR A 43 29.35 5.10 10.63
CA THR A 43 28.68 3.80 10.46
C THR A 43 27.55 3.63 11.47
N ALA A 44 26.36 3.36 11.00
CA ALA A 44 25.24 2.89 11.79
C ALA A 44 25.41 1.37 12.05
N SER A 45 25.29 0.95 13.30
CA SER A 45 25.43 -0.44 13.74
C SER A 45 24.61 -0.70 15.01
N GLY A 46 24.68 -1.91 15.56
CA GLY A 46 23.95 -2.24 16.79
C GLY A 46 22.46 -2.45 16.56
N PHE A 47 22.11 -3.08 15.43
CA PHE A 47 20.74 -3.45 15.10
C PHE A 47 20.10 -4.30 16.21
N ARG A 48 18.85 -3.99 16.54
CA ARG A 48 18.09 -4.72 17.55
C ARG A 48 16.91 -5.45 16.91
N THR A 49 16.70 -6.67 17.37
CA THR A 49 15.65 -7.54 16.86
C THR A 49 14.27 -7.14 17.38
N VAL A 50 13.25 -7.38 16.54
CA VAL A 50 11.84 -7.47 16.94
C VAL A 50 11.35 -8.91 16.84
N ARG A 51 12.04 -9.74 16.06
CA ARG A 51 11.85 -11.19 15.93
C ARG A 51 13.21 -11.90 15.95
N PRO A 52 13.33 -13.09 16.56
CA PRO A 52 12.31 -13.79 17.35
C PRO A 52 12.08 -13.16 18.73
N VAL A 53 13.08 -12.47 19.30
CA VAL A 53 13.02 -11.83 20.63
C VAL A 53 13.19 -10.33 20.47
N GLU A 54 12.30 -9.55 21.09
CA GLU A 54 12.31 -8.09 21.00
C GLU A 54 13.43 -7.47 21.85
N GLY A 55 14.17 -6.52 21.26
CA GLY A 55 15.14 -5.69 21.94
C GLY A 55 16.54 -6.28 22.10
N GLU A 56 16.77 -7.53 21.70
CA GLU A 56 18.10 -8.14 21.69
C GLU A 56 18.97 -7.59 20.54
N LEU A 57 20.28 -7.76 20.64
CA LEU A 57 21.17 -7.49 19.51
C LEU A 57 20.95 -8.54 18.42
N ALA A 58 20.96 -8.10 17.16
CA ALA A 58 20.89 -9.01 16.02
C ALA A 58 21.99 -10.08 16.07
N SER A 59 21.65 -11.32 15.72
CA SER A 59 22.57 -12.45 15.75
C SER A 59 23.76 -12.28 14.81
N GLN A 60 23.57 -11.50 13.73
CA GLN A 60 24.58 -11.18 12.75
C GLN A 60 24.76 -9.66 12.66
N ARG A 61 26.02 -9.24 12.63
CA ARG A 61 26.37 -7.80 12.59
C ARG A 61 25.95 -7.18 11.27
N THR A 62 25.40 -5.97 11.34
CA THR A 62 25.11 -5.12 10.19
C THR A 62 25.78 -3.76 10.37
N GLN A 63 26.37 -3.25 9.31
CA GLN A 63 26.99 -1.94 9.26
C GLN A 63 26.46 -1.16 8.05
N VAL A 64 25.97 0.04 8.27
CA VAL A 64 25.43 0.91 7.20
C VAL A 64 26.13 2.25 7.23
N SER A 65 26.54 2.71 6.07
CA SER A 65 27.14 4.02 5.84
C SER A 65 26.29 4.81 4.87
N VAL A 66 26.17 6.12 5.09
CA VAL A 66 25.43 7.01 4.20
C VAL A 66 26.32 8.15 3.74
N ALA A 67 26.33 8.39 2.42
CA ALA A 67 27.06 9.48 1.79
C ALA A 67 26.20 10.15 0.73
N PHE A 68 26.61 11.30 0.23
CA PHE A 68 25.91 12.01 -0.83
C PHE A 68 26.85 12.83 -1.71
N THR A 69 26.41 13.06 -2.93
CA THR A 69 26.95 14.03 -3.88
C THR A 69 25.89 15.11 -4.14
N ASP A 70 26.13 16.00 -5.10
CA ASP A 70 25.11 16.96 -5.53
C ASP A 70 23.91 16.29 -6.23
N ASN A 71 24.04 15.04 -6.68
CA ASN A 71 23.04 14.38 -7.53
C ASN A 71 22.30 13.23 -6.84
N ALA A 72 22.92 12.54 -5.88
CA ALA A 72 22.37 11.32 -5.32
C ALA A 72 22.76 11.10 -3.84
N LEU A 73 21.89 10.40 -3.14
CA LEU A 73 22.17 9.76 -1.86
C LEU A 73 22.72 8.36 -2.13
N TYR A 74 23.78 7.98 -1.41
CA TYR A 74 24.38 6.66 -1.46
C TYR A 74 24.23 5.97 -0.12
N VAL A 75 23.75 4.74 -0.13
CA VAL A 75 23.63 3.89 1.06
C VAL A 75 24.44 2.63 0.82
N ALA A 76 25.45 2.41 1.65
CA ALA A 76 26.27 1.21 1.62
C ALA A 76 26.02 0.36 2.86
N VAL A 77 25.80 -0.93 2.69
CA VAL A 77 25.56 -1.86 3.77
C VAL A 77 26.47 -3.08 3.68
N ILE A 78 26.99 -3.51 4.85
CA ILE A 78 27.62 -4.82 5.02
C ILE A 78 26.77 -5.62 5.99
N CYS A 79 26.22 -6.70 5.47
CA CYS A 79 25.46 -7.71 6.18
C CYS A 79 26.37 -8.89 6.49
N PHE A 80 27.09 -8.83 7.60
CA PHE A 80 27.94 -9.95 8.02
C PHE A 80 27.10 -11.18 8.29
N ASP A 81 27.64 -12.35 7.99
CA ASP A 81 27.00 -13.62 8.26
C ASP A 81 28.03 -14.69 8.59
N SER A 82 27.82 -15.38 9.70
CA SER A 82 28.70 -16.49 10.13
C SER A 82 28.54 -17.76 9.33
N ASP A 83 27.44 -17.86 8.55
CA ASP A 83 27.15 -18.95 7.64
C ASP A 83 26.71 -18.41 6.28
N PRO A 84 27.64 -17.93 5.44
CA PRO A 84 27.31 -17.35 4.14
C PRO A 84 26.62 -18.34 3.18
N ALA A 85 26.82 -19.65 3.37
CA ALA A 85 26.14 -20.67 2.58
C ALA A 85 24.64 -20.80 2.93
N GLY A 86 24.27 -20.37 4.13
CA GLY A 86 22.88 -20.34 4.60
C GLY A 86 22.12 -19.06 4.23
N ILE A 87 22.71 -18.12 3.49
CA ILE A 87 22.03 -16.93 3.01
C ILE A 87 20.90 -17.35 2.06
N VAL A 88 19.69 -16.89 2.34
CA VAL A 88 18.49 -17.20 1.56
C VAL A 88 18.23 -16.05 0.58
N SER A 89 18.30 -16.37 -0.71
CA SER A 89 17.94 -15.43 -1.77
C SER A 89 16.94 -16.13 -2.70
N THR A 90 15.71 -15.62 -2.75
CA THR A 90 14.59 -16.34 -3.36
C THR A 90 14.25 -15.87 -4.75
N ASP A 91 14.41 -14.57 -5.00
CA ASP A 91 13.95 -13.91 -6.21
C ASP A 91 14.88 -12.75 -6.55
N SER A 92 14.99 -12.42 -7.83
CA SER A 92 15.72 -11.25 -8.35
C SER A 92 14.84 -10.28 -9.12
N ARG A 93 13.52 -10.55 -9.19
CA ARG A 93 12.58 -9.64 -9.83
C ARG A 93 12.40 -8.39 -8.98
N ARG A 94 12.17 -7.27 -9.67
CA ARG A 94 11.78 -6.04 -8.99
C ARG A 94 10.51 -6.26 -8.17
N ASP A 95 10.45 -5.61 -7.01
CA ASP A 95 9.31 -5.63 -6.09
C ASP A 95 8.90 -7.01 -5.55
N SER A 96 9.81 -7.98 -5.64
CA SER A 96 9.63 -9.28 -5.00
C SER A 96 9.59 -9.16 -3.47
N SER A 97 8.98 -10.14 -2.80
CA SER A 97 8.82 -10.14 -1.34
C SER A 97 10.16 -10.03 -0.62
N MET A 98 10.29 -9.01 0.24
CA MET A 98 11.46 -8.83 1.11
C MET A 98 11.40 -9.70 2.37
N SER A 99 10.26 -10.31 2.68
CA SER A 99 10.07 -11.14 3.89
C SER A 99 10.56 -12.58 3.73
N ASP A 100 10.61 -13.10 2.49
CA ASP A 100 10.91 -14.52 2.21
C ASP A 100 12.37 -14.76 1.87
N THR A 101 13.20 -13.77 2.03
CA THR A 101 14.62 -13.74 1.65
C THR A 101 15.45 -12.99 2.68
N ASP A 102 16.75 -13.20 2.69
CA ASP A 102 17.66 -12.24 3.29
C ASP A 102 17.51 -10.92 2.56
N SER A 103 17.31 -9.83 3.30
CA SER A 103 17.09 -8.53 2.70
C SER A 103 17.56 -7.38 3.58
N PHE A 104 17.81 -6.26 2.94
CA PHE A 104 18.09 -4.99 3.58
C PHE A 104 17.16 -3.93 3.01
N GLN A 105 16.57 -3.12 3.89
CA GLN A 105 15.68 -2.04 3.50
C GLN A 105 16.04 -0.76 4.25
N VAL A 106 15.89 0.37 3.58
CA VAL A 106 15.99 1.71 4.16
C VAL A 106 14.69 2.46 3.95
N ILE A 107 14.21 3.13 5.00
CA ILE A 107 13.15 4.12 4.89
C ILE A 107 13.74 5.52 5.07
N LEU A 108 13.30 6.44 4.22
CA LEU A 108 13.64 7.86 4.26
C LEU A 108 12.38 8.69 4.48
N ASP A 109 12.43 9.62 5.44
CA ASP A 109 11.44 10.69 5.62
C ASP A 109 12.11 12.03 5.31
N PRO A 110 12.12 12.47 4.04
CA PRO A 110 12.85 13.66 3.61
C PRO A 110 12.21 14.99 4.04
N PHE A 111 10.99 14.95 4.56
CA PHE A 111 10.31 16.12 5.10
C PHE A 111 10.47 16.24 6.61
N GLY A 112 10.83 15.15 7.32
CA GLY A 112 10.86 15.08 8.76
C GLY A 112 9.46 15.19 9.38
N ASP A 113 8.41 14.86 8.60
CA ASP A 113 7.00 14.98 8.99
C ASP A 113 6.53 13.81 9.87
N LYS A 114 7.33 12.75 9.96
CA LYS A 114 7.05 11.55 10.76
C LYS A 114 5.78 10.80 10.34
N GLN A 115 5.30 11.04 9.13
CA GLN A 115 4.08 10.45 8.59
C GLN A 115 4.30 9.76 7.24
N ASN A 116 5.14 10.36 6.41
CA ASN A 116 5.34 9.92 5.03
C ASN A 116 6.81 9.57 4.78
N GLY A 117 7.08 8.73 3.77
CA GLY A 117 8.46 8.35 3.46
C GLY A 117 8.57 7.52 2.19
N PHE A 118 9.81 7.21 1.83
CA PHE A 118 10.17 6.36 0.73
C PHE A 118 10.97 5.17 1.24
N VAL A 119 10.65 3.98 0.76
CA VAL A 119 11.37 2.74 1.09
C VAL A 119 12.16 2.32 -0.14
N PHE A 120 13.40 1.91 0.09
CA PHE A 120 14.24 1.23 -0.87
C PHE A 120 14.78 -0.04 -0.24
N GLY A 121 14.73 -1.13 -0.97
CA GLY A 121 15.13 -2.43 -0.45
C GLY A 121 15.89 -3.25 -1.47
N THR A 122 16.71 -4.18 -0.99
CA THR A 122 17.44 -5.10 -1.86
C THR A 122 17.69 -6.44 -1.19
N THR A 123 18.00 -7.42 -1.99
CA THR A 123 18.36 -8.79 -1.63
C THR A 123 19.81 -9.06 -2.02
N PRO A 124 20.44 -10.18 -1.59
CA PRO A 124 21.77 -10.57 -2.07
C PRO A 124 21.88 -10.71 -3.60
N ASN A 125 20.76 -10.83 -4.32
CA ASN A 125 20.70 -10.90 -5.79
C ASN A 125 20.47 -9.53 -6.45
N ALA A 126 20.63 -8.41 -5.73
CA ALA A 126 20.40 -7.06 -6.23
C ALA A 126 18.98 -6.82 -6.78
N ALA A 127 17.97 -7.48 -6.23
CA ALA A 127 16.58 -7.13 -6.53
C ALA A 127 16.30 -5.70 -6.08
N GLU A 128 15.69 -4.90 -6.95
CA GLU A 128 15.23 -3.56 -6.62
C GLU A 128 13.82 -3.65 -6.02
N TYR A 129 13.62 -2.99 -4.90
CA TYR A 129 12.33 -2.89 -4.22
C TYR A 129 12.15 -1.46 -3.75
N ASP A 130 11.10 -0.81 -4.20
CA ASP A 130 10.81 0.56 -3.79
C ASP A 130 9.30 0.78 -3.58
N GLY A 131 8.99 1.79 -2.78
CA GLY A 131 7.60 2.13 -2.53
C GLY A 131 7.46 3.40 -1.70
N GLN A 132 6.26 3.96 -1.75
CA GLN A 132 5.90 5.16 -1.01
C GLN A 132 5.08 4.82 0.22
N VAL A 133 5.49 5.35 1.37
CA VAL A 133 4.77 5.25 2.63
C VAL A 133 3.98 6.53 2.88
N THR A 134 2.71 6.38 3.24
CA THR A 134 1.83 7.47 3.70
C THR A 134 1.21 7.10 5.04
N ASN A 135 0.97 8.09 5.89
CA ASN A 135 0.36 7.89 7.21
C ASN A 135 0.98 6.75 8.03
N GLN A 136 2.33 6.61 7.97
CA GLN A 136 3.10 5.59 8.70
C GLN A 136 2.69 4.15 8.36
N GLY A 137 2.37 3.88 7.13
CA GLY A 137 1.92 2.56 6.69
C GLY A 137 0.50 2.19 7.14
N SER A 138 -0.25 3.13 7.69
CA SER A 138 -1.62 2.88 8.13
C SER A 138 -2.59 2.91 6.95
N GLY A 139 -3.23 1.80 6.65
CA GLY A 139 -4.17 1.64 5.53
C GLY A 139 -4.12 0.24 4.96
N SER A 140 -4.82 -0.01 3.86
CA SER A 140 -4.79 -1.30 3.17
C SER A 140 -3.57 -1.39 2.27
N PHE A 141 -2.80 -2.47 2.37
CA PHE A 141 -1.69 -2.75 1.45
C PHE A 141 -2.19 -2.95 0.02
N GLY A 142 -1.45 -2.43 -0.96
CA GLY A 142 -1.69 -2.70 -2.39
C GLY A 142 -2.79 -1.89 -3.06
N SER A 143 -3.40 -0.93 -2.38
CA SER A 143 -4.26 0.07 -3.02
C SER A 143 -3.62 1.45 -2.90
N GLY A 144 -3.54 2.22 -3.98
CA GLY A 144 -2.96 3.58 -3.99
C GLY A 144 -3.57 4.58 -2.99
N GLY A 145 -4.51 4.13 -2.17
CA GLY A 145 -5.27 4.92 -1.20
C GLY A 145 -4.82 4.87 0.25
N GLY A 146 -3.73 4.18 0.63
CA GLY A 146 -3.34 4.23 2.03
C GLY A 146 -2.22 3.29 2.45
N GLY A 147 -1.31 3.79 3.23
CA GLY A 147 -0.31 3.06 3.96
C GLY A 147 0.99 2.83 3.21
N PHE A 148 1.08 1.86 2.35
CA PHE A 148 2.26 1.56 1.54
C PHE A 148 1.85 1.29 0.10
N ASN A 149 2.41 2.04 -0.83
CA ASN A 149 2.18 1.91 -2.27
C ASN A 149 3.42 1.30 -2.93
N LEU A 150 3.39 -0.01 -3.19
CA LEU A 150 4.44 -0.74 -3.90
C LEU A 150 4.44 -0.46 -5.41
N ASN A 151 3.30 0.01 -5.97
CA ASN A 151 3.24 0.39 -7.38
C ASN A 151 3.85 1.77 -7.66
N TRP A 152 4.33 2.48 -6.62
CA TRP A 152 5.16 3.67 -6.83
C TRP A 152 6.55 3.24 -7.24
N ASP A 153 6.98 3.71 -8.38
CA ASP A 153 8.18 3.27 -9.06
C ASP A 153 9.10 4.45 -9.37
N THR A 154 10.38 4.32 -9.08
CA THR A 154 11.35 5.38 -9.36
C THR A 154 12.67 4.85 -9.89
N THR A 155 13.46 5.72 -10.47
CA THR A 155 14.78 5.36 -10.98
C THR A 155 15.81 5.44 -9.85
N TRP A 156 16.41 4.33 -9.53
CA TRP A 156 17.55 4.19 -8.61
C TRP A 156 18.37 2.97 -9.03
N ALA A 157 19.49 2.71 -8.38
CA ALA A 157 20.32 1.58 -8.74
C ALA A 157 20.90 0.91 -7.51
N VAL A 158 21.13 -0.41 -7.60
CA VAL A 158 21.78 -1.20 -6.56
C VAL A 158 22.73 -2.23 -7.16
N LYS A 159 23.84 -2.46 -6.48
CA LYS A 159 24.75 -3.57 -6.73
C LYS A 159 25.05 -4.30 -5.43
N THR A 160 25.25 -5.59 -5.51
CA THR A 160 25.50 -6.45 -4.37
C THR A 160 26.68 -7.37 -4.61
N GLN A 161 27.35 -7.76 -3.54
CA GLN A 161 28.40 -8.76 -3.55
C GLN A 161 28.17 -9.76 -2.41
N VAL A 162 28.27 -11.05 -2.73
CA VAL A 162 28.23 -12.13 -1.74
C VAL A 162 29.63 -12.73 -1.60
N GLY A 163 30.09 -12.92 -0.36
CA GLY A 163 31.41 -13.43 -0.07
C GLY A 163 31.49 -14.20 1.24
N ALA A 164 32.69 -14.59 1.65
CA ALA A 164 32.92 -15.31 2.90
C ALA A 164 32.55 -14.49 4.16
N PHE A 165 32.35 -13.17 4.04
CA PHE A 165 31.95 -12.29 5.13
C PHE A 165 30.43 -12.21 5.33
N GLY A 166 29.67 -12.69 4.37
CA GLY A 166 28.23 -12.49 4.22
C GLY A 166 27.92 -11.82 2.87
N TRP A 167 27.21 -10.70 2.87
CA TRP A 167 26.92 -9.93 1.66
C TRP A 167 26.97 -8.43 1.91
N SER A 168 27.14 -7.67 0.86
CA SER A 168 27.13 -6.21 0.88
C SER A 168 26.29 -5.66 -0.27
N ALA A 169 25.84 -4.42 -0.11
CA ALA A 169 25.13 -3.69 -1.14
C ALA A 169 25.51 -2.22 -1.16
N GLU A 170 25.51 -1.64 -2.34
CA GLU A 170 25.57 -0.21 -2.59
C GLU A 170 24.34 0.24 -3.36
N MET A 171 23.65 1.22 -2.81
CA MET A 171 22.46 1.83 -3.39
C MET A 171 22.76 3.26 -3.81
N GLU A 172 22.41 3.63 -5.03
CA GLU A 172 22.40 5.00 -5.53
C GLU A 172 20.97 5.46 -5.70
N ILE A 173 20.55 6.44 -4.89
CA ILE A 173 19.21 7.01 -4.90
C ILE A 173 19.31 8.47 -5.38
N PRO A 174 19.03 8.75 -6.67
CA PRO A 174 19.11 10.11 -7.21
C PRO A 174 18.13 11.04 -6.49
N PHE A 175 18.54 12.27 -6.15
CA PHE A 175 17.66 13.24 -5.51
C PHE A 175 16.46 13.61 -6.39
N LYS A 176 16.58 13.51 -7.71
CA LYS A 176 15.44 13.68 -8.64
C LYS A 176 14.33 12.63 -8.44
N SER A 177 14.64 11.49 -7.85
CA SER A 177 13.69 10.42 -7.52
C SER A 177 12.98 10.65 -6.20
N LEU A 178 13.44 11.59 -5.39
CA LEU A 178 12.88 11.93 -4.08
C LEU A 178 12.15 13.26 -4.11
N ARG A 179 11.31 13.47 -3.11
CA ARG A 179 10.70 14.75 -2.78
C ARG A 179 11.17 15.14 -1.39
N TYR A 180 11.67 16.35 -1.22
CA TYR A 180 12.24 16.80 0.04
C TYR A 180 11.99 18.28 0.28
N SER A 181 12.23 18.72 1.51
CA SER A 181 12.09 20.12 1.91
C SER A 181 13.01 21.04 1.10
N SER A 182 12.57 22.26 0.81
CA SER A 182 13.38 23.28 0.14
C SER A 182 14.44 23.94 1.02
N SER A 183 14.63 23.50 2.27
CA SER A 183 15.65 23.97 3.20
C SER A 183 17.06 23.65 2.69
N ASP A 184 18.00 24.56 2.84
CA ASP A 184 19.39 24.33 2.43
C ASP A 184 20.10 23.28 3.32
N ILE A 185 19.71 23.18 4.59
CA ILE A 185 20.18 22.15 5.53
C ILE A 185 19.04 21.17 5.72
N GLN A 186 19.28 19.93 5.35
CA GLN A 186 18.31 18.87 5.44
C GLN A 186 18.49 18.05 6.72
N LYS A 187 17.37 17.71 7.34
CA LYS A 187 17.31 16.77 8.45
C LYS A 187 16.20 15.76 8.17
N TRP A 188 16.61 14.54 7.83
CA TRP A 188 15.67 13.50 7.39
C TRP A 188 15.46 12.46 8.49
N GLY A 189 14.27 11.86 8.53
CA GLY A 189 14.08 10.59 9.23
C GLY A 189 14.73 9.47 8.44
N ILE A 190 15.38 8.53 9.12
CA ILE A 190 15.98 7.34 8.50
C ILE A 190 15.92 6.15 9.44
N ASN A 191 15.57 4.98 8.91
CA ASN A 191 15.76 3.73 9.62
C ASN A 191 16.16 2.62 8.64
N PHE A 192 16.77 1.58 9.17
CA PHE A 192 17.20 0.42 8.41
C PHE A 192 16.61 -0.82 9.01
N GLN A 193 16.21 -1.75 8.14
CA GLN A 193 15.76 -3.08 8.48
C GLN A 193 16.67 -4.12 7.82
N ARG A 194 17.03 -5.16 8.56
CA ARG A 194 17.64 -6.37 8.03
C ARG A 194 16.78 -7.57 8.35
N ASN A 195 16.55 -8.42 7.36
CA ASN A 195 15.99 -9.74 7.52
C ASN A 195 17.09 -10.80 7.39
N ILE A 196 17.15 -11.74 8.33
CA ILE A 196 17.96 -12.94 8.28
C ILE A 196 17.00 -14.12 8.19
N ARG A 197 16.73 -14.57 6.98
CA ARG A 197 15.58 -15.45 6.73
C ARG A 197 15.72 -16.84 7.35
N ARG A 198 16.92 -17.41 7.35
CA ARG A 198 17.13 -18.77 7.92
C ARG A 198 16.82 -18.87 9.42
N THR A 199 16.94 -17.75 10.16
CA THR A 199 16.64 -17.65 11.59
C THR A 199 15.32 -16.91 11.87
N GLN A 200 14.62 -16.46 10.81
CA GLN A 200 13.41 -15.63 10.86
C GLN A 200 13.60 -14.36 11.70
N GLU A 201 14.80 -13.82 11.65
CA GLU A 201 15.18 -12.65 12.43
C GLU A 201 14.89 -11.37 11.64
N ILE A 202 14.24 -10.42 12.31
CA ILE A 202 14.01 -9.07 11.79
C ILE A 202 14.63 -8.09 12.79
N ALA A 203 15.54 -7.24 12.33
CA ALA A 203 16.26 -6.29 13.14
C ALA A 203 16.26 -4.89 12.54
N TYR A 204 16.23 -3.87 13.41
CA TYR A 204 16.22 -2.45 13.06
C TYR A 204 17.36 -1.70 13.73
N TRP A 205 17.89 -0.70 13.02
CA TRP A 205 18.92 0.20 13.56
C TRP A 205 18.34 1.16 14.60
N SER A 206 17.31 1.91 14.26
CA SER A 206 16.50 2.63 15.24
C SER A 206 15.46 1.67 15.79
N PRO A 207 15.54 1.29 17.08
CA PRO A 207 14.64 0.31 17.64
C PRO A 207 13.19 0.74 17.53
N ILE A 208 12.32 -0.18 17.13
CA ILE A 208 10.87 0.00 17.06
C ILE A 208 10.21 -1.06 17.92
N GLY A 209 8.96 -0.79 18.35
CA GLY A 209 8.15 -1.81 19.02
C GLY A 209 7.74 -2.90 18.04
N ARG A 210 7.56 -4.10 18.54
CA ARG A 210 7.21 -5.31 17.78
C ARG A 210 5.87 -5.20 17.05
N GLU A 211 4.97 -4.33 17.52
CA GLU A 211 3.70 -4.00 16.89
C GLU A 211 3.85 -3.18 15.59
N TYR A 212 5.03 -2.63 15.36
CA TYR A 212 5.33 -1.77 14.21
C TYR A 212 6.26 -2.47 13.22
N ASN A 213 6.38 -1.89 12.06
CA ASN A 213 7.34 -2.27 11.02
C ASN A 213 8.13 -1.04 10.56
N LEU A 214 8.98 -1.21 9.54
CA LEU A 214 9.84 -0.16 8.99
C LEU A 214 9.05 1.11 8.59
N PHE A 215 7.77 0.97 8.20
CA PHE A 215 6.93 2.09 7.75
C PHE A 215 6.54 3.06 8.88
N ARG A 216 6.82 2.71 10.14
CA ARG A 216 6.60 3.58 11.30
C ARG A 216 7.67 4.67 11.37
N VAL A 217 7.65 5.62 10.44
CA VAL A 217 8.65 6.69 10.30
C VAL A 217 8.79 7.57 11.55
N SER A 218 7.75 7.68 12.39
CA SER A 218 7.86 8.39 13.68
C SER A 218 8.83 7.72 14.66
N GLN A 219 9.22 6.47 14.41
CA GLN A 219 10.19 5.71 15.18
C GLN A 219 11.58 5.70 14.53
N ALA A 220 11.76 6.37 13.40
CA ALA A 220 13.03 6.47 12.70
C ALA A 220 14.07 7.26 13.52
N GLY A 221 15.35 6.98 13.29
CA GLY A 221 16.47 7.82 13.68
C GLY A 221 16.57 9.05 12.78
N THR A 222 17.63 9.82 12.94
CA THR A 222 17.83 11.05 12.18
C THR A 222 19.07 10.96 11.31
N LEU A 223 18.95 11.37 10.05
CA LEU A 223 20.07 11.63 9.13
C LEU A 223 20.33 13.12 9.07
N GLU A 224 21.55 13.50 9.41
CA GLU A 224 22.02 14.89 9.43
C GLU A 224 23.20 15.09 8.47
N GLY A 225 23.56 16.34 8.22
CA GLY A 225 24.72 16.70 7.40
C GLY A 225 24.44 16.80 5.91
N LEU A 226 23.22 16.56 5.45
CA LEU A 226 22.85 16.72 4.06
C LEU A 226 22.74 18.21 3.68
N GLN A 227 23.47 18.60 2.64
CA GLN A 227 23.38 19.91 2.01
C GLN A 227 23.05 19.68 0.54
N LEU A 228 21.82 19.92 0.15
CA LEU A 228 21.32 19.59 -1.17
C LEU A 228 21.15 20.85 -2.01
N PRO A 229 21.59 20.81 -3.28
CA PRO A 229 21.35 21.91 -4.21
C PRO A 229 19.84 22.02 -4.52
N LYS A 230 19.39 23.23 -4.84
CA LYS A 230 18.03 23.44 -5.35
C LYS A 230 17.96 22.88 -6.77
N GLN A 231 17.42 21.68 -6.88
CA GLN A 231 17.25 21.04 -8.18
C GLN A 231 15.90 21.39 -8.79
N GLN A 232 15.92 21.74 -10.07
CA GLN A 232 14.75 21.81 -10.93
C GLN A 232 14.87 20.66 -11.95
N ASN A 233 14.11 19.61 -11.74
CA ASN A 233 14.16 18.44 -12.59
C ASN A 233 13.08 18.54 -13.68
N PHE A 234 13.47 18.29 -14.92
CA PHE A 234 12.56 18.15 -16.04
C PHE A 234 12.76 16.78 -16.67
N LYS A 235 11.68 16.02 -16.84
CA LYS A 235 11.65 14.75 -17.57
C LYS A 235 10.61 14.87 -18.68
N PHE A 236 10.97 14.45 -19.88
CA PHE A 236 10.07 14.37 -21.02
C PHE A 236 10.16 12.97 -21.63
N THR A 237 9.03 12.31 -21.78
CA THR A 237 8.94 10.92 -22.25
C THR A 237 7.94 10.87 -23.41
N PRO A 238 8.40 11.00 -24.66
CA PRO A 238 7.55 10.77 -25.84
C PRO A 238 7.39 9.28 -26.08
N TYR A 239 6.25 8.87 -26.66
CA TYR A 239 6.01 7.50 -27.08
C TYR A 239 5.14 7.42 -28.32
N VAL A 240 5.21 6.28 -28.99
CA VAL A 240 4.33 5.86 -30.07
C VAL A 240 3.75 4.50 -29.73
N LEU A 241 2.48 4.30 -30.02
CA LEU A 241 1.75 3.05 -29.81
C LEU A 241 1.23 2.54 -31.14
N GLY A 242 1.43 1.25 -31.41
CA GLY A 242 0.73 0.50 -32.46
C GLY A 242 -0.03 -0.65 -31.82
N GLN A 243 -1.32 -0.74 -32.09
CA GLN A 243 -2.22 -1.76 -31.55
C GLN A 243 -2.95 -2.49 -32.67
N ALA A 244 -3.07 -3.80 -32.55
CA ALA A 244 -3.93 -4.63 -33.38
C ALA A 244 -4.86 -5.45 -32.48
N GLN A 245 -6.18 -5.30 -32.67
CA GLN A 245 -7.21 -6.02 -31.90
C GLN A 245 -8.01 -6.92 -32.83
N ASN A 246 -8.26 -8.16 -32.40
CA ASN A 246 -9.11 -9.12 -33.10
C ASN A 246 -9.90 -9.94 -32.08
N GLY A 247 -11.16 -10.25 -32.38
CA GLY A 247 -12.03 -11.07 -31.54
C GLY A 247 -13.12 -10.28 -30.80
N GLY A 248 -13.87 -10.95 -29.94
CA GLY A 248 -15.05 -10.38 -29.27
C GLY A 248 -16.14 -10.04 -30.26
N THR A 249 -16.57 -8.77 -30.31
CA THR A 249 -17.58 -8.25 -31.27
C THR A 249 -16.97 -7.74 -32.58
N LEU A 250 -15.64 -7.77 -32.72
CA LEU A 250 -14.96 -7.31 -33.93
C LEU A 250 -15.00 -8.37 -35.01
N ASN A 251 -15.51 -8.00 -36.18
CA ASN A 251 -15.55 -8.88 -37.35
C ASN A 251 -14.21 -8.97 -38.10
N ASP A 252 -13.37 -7.91 -37.96
CA ASP A 252 -12.07 -7.79 -38.61
C ASP A 252 -11.03 -7.32 -37.58
N THR A 253 -9.73 -7.44 -37.91
CA THR A 253 -8.65 -6.88 -37.10
C THR A 253 -8.70 -5.35 -37.15
N ASN A 254 -8.87 -4.73 -36.01
CA ASN A 254 -8.78 -3.27 -35.88
C ASN A 254 -7.34 -2.87 -35.55
N TYR A 255 -6.81 -1.88 -36.29
CA TYR A 255 -5.48 -1.31 -36.08
C TYR A 255 -5.64 0.11 -35.55
N ASN A 256 -4.90 0.44 -34.51
CA ASN A 256 -4.82 1.78 -33.94
C ASN A 256 -3.36 2.21 -33.81
N GLU A 257 -3.06 3.45 -34.18
CA GLU A 257 -1.73 4.06 -34.06
C GLU A 257 -1.89 5.37 -33.31
N GLU A 258 -1.13 5.55 -32.26
CA GLU A 258 -1.20 6.72 -31.38
C GLU A 258 0.19 7.28 -31.10
N PHE A 259 0.25 8.59 -30.89
CA PHE A 259 1.42 9.32 -30.43
C PHE A 259 1.03 10.08 -29.16
N GLY A 260 1.87 10.02 -28.15
CA GLY A 260 1.66 10.74 -26.91
C GLY A 260 2.97 11.13 -26.23
N PHE A 261 2.85 11.84 -25.13
CA PHE A 261 4.00 12.17 -24.28
C PHE A 261 3.58 12.44 -22.85
N ASP A 262 4.49 12.16 -21.93
CA ASP A 262 4.45 12.60 -20.54
C ASP A 262 5.58 13.60 -20.27
N ALA A 263 5.29 14.64 -19.51
CA ALA A 263 6.27 15.60 -19.05
C ALA A 263 6.13 15.83 -17.55
N LYS A 264 7.25 15.78 -16.84
CA LYS A 264 7.31 16.01 -15.40
C LYS A 264 8.27 17.15 -15.12
N TYR A 265 7.82 18.13 -14.33
CA TYR A 265 8.60 19.28 -13.93
C TYR A 265 8.52 19.52 -12.43
N SER A 266 9.68 19.56 -11.78
CA SER A 266 9.76 19.93 -10.36
C SER A 266 9.68 21.45 -10.22
N VAL A 267 8.48 21.95 -9.88
CA VAL A 267 8.26 23.39 -9.62
C VAL A 267 9.11 23.84 -8.44
N THR A 268 9.15 22.99 -7.40
CA THR A 268 10.10 23.05 -6.29
C THR A 268 10.55 21.61 -5.97
N PRO A 269 11.57 21.39 -5.12
CA PRO A 269 11.94 20.03 -4.70
C PRO A 269 10.80 19.24 -4.05
N SER A 270 9.78 19.94 -3.56
CA SER A 270 8.61 19.34 -2.88
C SER A 270 7.32 19.34 -3.69
N LEU A 271 7.27 20.04 -4.84
CA LEU A 271 6.07 20.23 -5.65
C LEU A 271 6.35 19.89 -7.12
N THR A 272 5.59 18.95 -7.66
CA THR A 272 5.75 18.46 -9.02
C THR A 272 4.52 18.75 -9.86
N LEU A 273 4.75 19.21 -11.08
CA LEU A 273 3.77 19.31 -12.16
C LEU A 273 4.01 18.16 -13.14
N ASP A 274 3.00 17.34 -13.34
CA ASP A 274 2.95 16.28 -14.35
C ASP A 274 1.95 16.70 -15.42
N LEU A 275 2.34 16.50 -16.66
CA LEU A 275 1.53 16.74 -17.86
C LEU A 275 1.49 15.45 -18.67
N THR A 276 0.34 15.10 -19.21
CA THR A 276 0.18 13.97 -20.11
C THR A 276 -0.66 14.38 -21.30
N TYR A 277 -0.32 13.86 -22.48
CA TYR A 277 -1.08 14.01 -23.70
C TYR A 277 -1.21 12.64 -24.37
N ASN A 278 -2.44 12.25 -24.69
CA ASN A 278 -2.80 10.96 -25.27
C ASN A 278 -2.17 9.80 -24.47
N THR A 279 -2.56 9.67 -23.22
CA THR A 279 -1.91 8.84 -22.20
C THR A 279 -1.84 7.38 -22.62
N ASP A 280 -0.62 6.82 -22.66
CA ASP A 280 -0.39 5.40 -22.98
C ASP A 280 -0.78 4.49 -21.81
N PHE A 281 -1.66 3.54 -22.10
CA PHE A 281 -2.05 2.47 -21.16
C PHE A 281 -1.67 1.07 -21.67
N ALA A 282 -0.92 0.96 -22.78
CA ALA A 282 -0.54 -0.32 -23.37
C ALA A 282 0.38 -1.16 -22.47
N GLN A 283 1.15 -0.51 -21.59
CA GLN A 283 2.06 -1.16 -20.66
C GLN A 283 1.46 -1.43 -19.27
N VAL A 284 0.15 -1.18 -19.11
CA VAL A 284 -0.51 -1.46 -17.83
C VAL A 284 -0.78 -2.95 -17.70
N GLU A 285 -0.39 -3.53 -16.56
CA GLU A 285 -0.69 -4.93 -16.25
C GLU A 285 -2.19 -5.20 -16.29
N VAL A 286 -2.58 -6.35 -16.82
CA VAL A 286 -3.98 -6.82 -16.77
C VAL A 286 -4.44 -7.03 -15.33
N ASP A 287 -5.74 -6.84 -15.11
CA ASP A 287 -6.36 -7.15 -13.84
C ASP A 287 -6.43 -8.66 -13.62
N GLU A 288 -6.28 -9.07 -12.37
CA GLU A 288 -6.53 -10.44 -11.99
C GLU A 288 -8.00 -10.80 -12.13
N LEU A 289 -8.29 -11.99 -12.62
CA LEU A 289 -9.65 -12.50 -12.70
C LEU A 289 -10.26 -12.61 -11.30
N GLN A 290 -11.41 -11.97 -11.10
CA GLN A 290 -12.19 -12.07 -9.87
C GLN A 290 -13.55 -12.68 -10.17
N VAL A 291 -13.94 -13.70 -9.41
CA VAL A 291 -15.27 -14.28 -9.48
C VAL A 291 -16.18 -13.56 -8.49
N ASN A 292 -17.25 -12.94 -9.00
CA ASN A 292 -18.24 -12.28 -8.15
C ASN A 292 -19.37 -13.25 -7.79
N LEU A 293 -19.35 -13.76 -6.57
CA LEU A 293 -20.41 -14.60 -6.01
C LEU A 293 -21.34 -13.83 -5.06
N ASN A 294 -21.45 -12.51 -5.26
CA ASN A 294 -22.37 -11.66 -4.50
C ASN A 294 -22.93 -10.53 -5.36
N ARG A 295 -23.82 -9.71 -4.80
CA ARG A 295 -24.52 -8.60 -5.47
C ARG A 295 -23.78 -7.25 -5.44
N PHE A 296 -22.53 -7.23 -4.93
CA PHE A 296 -21.80 -5.97 -4.73
C PHE A 296 -20.69 -5.79 -5.77
N SER A 297 -20.33 -4.52 -6.02
CA SER A 297 -19.29 -4.17 -6.98
C SER A 297 -17.92 -4.71 -6.59
N LEU A 298 -17.20 -5.26 -7.58
CA LEU A 298 -15.78 -5.62 -7.45
C LEU A 298 -14.90 -4.38 -7.45
N PHE A 299 -13.76 -4.49 -6.76
CA PHE A 299 -12.73 -3.46 -6.74
C PHE A 299 -11.49 -3.93 -7.50
N PHE A 300 -11.03 -3.11 -8.44
CA PHE A 300 -9.77 -3.30 -9.16
C PHE A 300 -8.84 -2.11 -8.87
N PRO A 301 -7.61 -2.33 -8.39
CA PRO A 301 -6.71 -1.23 -8.04
C PRO A 301 -6.27 -0.43 -9.26
N GLU A 302 -5.88 0.83 -9.05
CA GLU A 302 -5.21 1.64 -10.08
C GLU A 302 -3.81 1.08 -10.36
N LYS A 303 -3.46 0.93 -11.63
CA LYS A 303 -2.15 0.42 -12.09
C LYS A 303 -1.44 1.39 -13.05
N ARG A 304 -2.13 2.45 -13.50
CA ARG A 304 -1.58 3.41 -14.46
C ARG A 304 -0.55 4.34 -13.82
N PRO A 305 0.70 4.40 -14.31
CA PRO A 305 1.80 5.13 -13.66
C PRO A 305 1.50 6.62 -13.41
N PHE A 306 0.80 7.29 -14.34
CA PHE A 306 0.44 8.68 -14.16
C PHE A 306 -0.36 8.93 -12.87
N PHE A 307 -1.26 8.01 -12.49
CA PHE A 307 -2.12 8.18 -11.32
C PHE A 307 -1.49 7.64 -10.02
N LEU A 308 -0.46 6.80 -10.10
CA LEU A 308 0.14 6.16 -8.94
C LEU A 308 1.05 7.09 -8.12
N GLU A 309 1.73 8.01 -8.78
CA GLU A 309 2.60 8.94 -8.07
C GLU A 309 1.79 9.88 -7.18
N ASN A 310 2.15 9.96 -5.90
CA ASN A 310 1.44 10.74 -4.88
C ASN A 310 -0.08 10.41 -4.75
N ALA A 311 -0.51 9.22 -5.18
CA ALA A 311 -1.91 8.80 -5.12
C ALA A 311 -2.50 8.92 -3.70
N GLY A 312 -1.71 8.64 -2.67
CA GLY A 312 -2.12 8.78 -1.28
C GLY A 312 -2.53 10.20 -0.87
N GLN A 313 -2.06 11.23 -1.58
CA GLN A 313 -2.49 12.61 -1.31
C GLN A 313 -3.94 12.88 -1.71
N PHE A 314 -4.46 12.17 -2.71
CA PHE A 314 -5.84 12.28 -3.18
C PHE A 314 -6.79 11.30 -2.46
N ALA A 315 -6.27 10.40 -1.64
CA ALA A 315 -7.07 9.39 -0.97
C ALA A 315 -7.91 10.00 0.17
N VAL A 316 -9.22 9.94 0.02
CA VAL A 316 -10.21 10.34 1.04
C VAL A 316 -11.32 9.31 1.07
N GLY A 317 -11.63 8.78 2.26
CA GLY A 317 -12.67 7.78 2.44
C GLY A 317 -12.16 6.48 3.09
N THR A 318 -12.86 5.40 2.81
CA THR A 318 -12.51 4.04 3.24
C THR A 318 -12.12 3.23 2.02
N PRO A 319 -10.86 2.80 1.89
CA PRO A 319 -10.40 2.04 0.74
C PRO A 319 -11.27 0.81 0.46
N ARG A 320 -11.60 0.60 -0.82
CA ARG A 320 -12.42 -0.52 -1.33
C ARG A 320 -13.88 -0.54 -0.81
N GLU A 321 -14.33 0.51 -0.14
CA GLU A 321 -15.70 0.62 0.38
C GLU A 321 -16.37 1.93 -0.06
N VAL A 322 -15.80 3.07 0.36
CA VAL A 322 -16.28 4.41 0.02
C VAL A 322 -15.08 5.30 -0.24
N GLU A 323 -14.76 5.58 -1.48
CA GLU A 323 -13.66 6.47 -1.85
C GLU A 323 -14.21 7.68 -2.61
N MET A 324 -13.82 8.89 -2.18
CA MET A 324 -14.32 10.14 -2.77
C MET A 324 -13.70 10.41 -4.13
N PHE A 325 -12.50 9.92 -4.35
CA PHE A 325 -11.79 9.95 -5.61
C PHE A 325 -11.13 8.60 -5.89
N PHE A 326 -11.37 8.07 -7.06
CA PHE A 326 -10.80 6.82 -7.55
C PHE A 326 -10.41 7.01 -9.02
N SER A 327 -9.14 7.22 -9.28
CA SER A 327 -8.61 7.59 -10.61
C SER A 327 -8.97 6.62 -11.72
N ARG A 328 -9.20 5.34 -11.39
CA ARG A 328 -9.61 4.33 -12.36
C ARG A 328 -10.97 4.60 -13.03
N ARG A 329 -11.80 5.48 -12.45
CA ARG A 329 -13.03 5.96 -13.09
C ARG A 329 -12.76 6.88 -14.29
N ILE A 330 -11.58 7.48 -14.38
CA ILE A 330 -11.17 8.31 -15.51
C ILE A 330 -10.70 7.38 -16.64
N GLY A 331 -11.32 7.52 -17.81
CA GLY A 331 -11.05 6.67 -18.97
C GLY A 331 -11.85 5.35 -18.99
N VAL A 332 -12.86 5.22 -18.12
CA VAL A 332 -13.76 4.08 -18.06
C VAL A 332 -15.20 4.58 -18.00
N GLY A 333 -15.96 4.35 -19.04
CA GLY A 333 -17.36 4.71 -19.16
C GLY A 333 -18.32 3.62 -18.69
N ALA A 334 -19.60 3.77 -19.03
CA ALA A 334 -20.66 2.83 -18.67
C ALA A 334 -20.37 1.40 -19.18
N GLY A 335 -20.68 0.42 -18.35
CA GLY A 335 -20.43 -1.00 -18.68
C GLY A 335 -18.96 -1.40 -18.82
N GLY A 336 -18.01 -0.54 -18.37
CA GLY A 336 -16.57 -0.80 -18.51
C GLY A 336 -15.99 -0.41 -19.87
N LEU A 337 -16.73 0.38 -20.66
CA LEU A 337 -16.26 0.87 -21.95
C LEU A 337 -15.01 1.75 -21.78
N GLN A 338 -13.95 1.46 -22.50
CA GLN A 338 -12.76 2.32 -22.51
C GLN A 338 -13.05 3.63 -23.24
N THR A 339 -12.74 4.76 -22.58
CA THR A 339 -12.83 6.10 -23.16
C THR A 339 -11.42 6.67 -23.31
N PRO A 340 -11.03 7.17 -24.51
CA PRO A 340 -9.73 7.76 -24.72
C PRO A 340 -9.50 8.94 -23.79
N ILE A 341 -8.29 9.07 -23.27
CA ILE A 341 -7.87 10.23 -22.47
C ILE A 341 -7.03 11.13 -23.33
N ASP A 342 -7.59 12.29 -23.72
CA ASP A 342 -6.88 13.28 -24.55
C ASP A 342 -5.64 13.83 -23.86
N GLY A 343 -5.75 14.03 -22.53
CA GLY A 343 -4.65 14.52 -21.74
C GLY A 343 -5.06 15.10 -20.42
N GLY A 344 -4.07 15.59 -19.69
CA GLY A 344 -4.31 16.20 -18.40
C GLY A 344 -3.09 16.76 -17.73
N LEU A 345 -3.32 17.30 -16.57
CA LEU A 345 -2.26 17.84 -15.72
C LEU A 345 -2.51 17.47 -14.26
N ARG A 346 -1.42 17.28 -13.52
CA ARG A 346 -1.45 17.08 -12.07
C ARG A 346 -0.38 17.92 -11.40
N LEU A 347 -0.76 18.71 -10.42
CA LEU A 347 0.15 19.41 -9.53
C LEU A 347 0.01 18.78 -8.15
N SER A 348 1.07 18.17 -7.63
CA SER A 348 1.00 17.49 -6.33
C SER A 348 2.30 17.64 -5.55
N GLY A 349 2.17 17.68 -4.23
CA GLY A 349 3.31 17.81 -3.35
C GLY A 349 3.03 18.63 -2.10
N LYS A 350 4.10 19.14 -1.49
CA LYS A 350 4.04 19.85 -0.21
C LYS A 350 4.43 21.32 -0.38
N ILE A 351 3.62 22.21 0.20
CA ILE A 351 3.90 23.64 0.33
C ILE A 351 4.29 23.93 1.77
N GLY A 352 5.45 24.53 1.98
CA GLY A 352 6.02 24.71 3.31
C GLY A 352 6.37 23.38 3.96
N ALA A 353 6.19 23.27 5.28
CA ALA A 353 6.60 22.10 6.05
C ALA A 353 5.47 21.05 6.23
N SER A 354 4.20 21.45 6.12
CA SER A 354 3.09 20.63 6.62
C SER A 354 1.80 20.68 5.78
N THR A 355 1.78 21.43 4.68
CA THR A 355 0.58 21.54 3.83
C THR A 355 0.76 20.75 2.55
N ASN A 356 0.03 19.66 2.39
CA ASN A 356 -0.02 18.89 1.15
C ASN A 356 -1.11 19.46 0.25
N ILE A 357 -0.82 19.58 -1.04
CA ILE A 357 -1.78 19.99 -2.07
C ILE A 357 -1.80 18.98 -3.21
N GLY A 358 -2.95 18.79 -3.79
CA GLY A 358 -3.17 18.01 -5.00
C GLY A 358 -4.20 18.71 -5.90
N LEU A 359 -3.83 18.97 -7.13
CA LEU A 359 -4.72 19.43 -8.19
C LEU A 359 -4.59 18.47 -9.36
N LEU A 360 -5.69 18.01 -9.92
CA LEU A 360 -5.75 17.16 -11.08
C LEU A 360 -6.82 17.69 -12.03
N TYR A 361 -6.49 17.75 -13.32
CA TYR A 361 -7.44 17.97 -14.39
C TYR A 361 -7.18 16.95 -15.50
N MET A 362 -8.23 16.27 -15.97
CA MET A 362 -8.15 15.29 -17.06
C MET A 362 -9.30 15.52 -18.03
N ALA A 363 -9.03 15.38 -19.32
CA ALA A 363 -10.02 15.39 -20.39
C ALA A 363 -10.08 14.00 -21.03
N ALA A 364 -11.27 13.44 -21.15
CA ALA A 364 -11.55 12.18 -21.85
C ALA A 364 -12.52 12.45 -23.00
N ASP A 365 -12.23 11.87 -24.16
CA ASP A 365 -13.06 12.03 -25.36
C ASP A 365 -14.34 11.17 -25.29
N SER A 366 -15.27 11.51 -26.15
CA SER A 366 -16.52 10.76 -26.33
C SER A 366 -16.30 9.44 -27.06
N VAL A 367 -17.12 8.45 -26.73
CA VAL A 367 -17.16 7.18 -27.49
C VAL A 367 -18.55 7.02 -28.12
N ASN A 368 -18.64 7.30 -29.41
CA ASN A 368 -19.88 7.26 -30.17
C ASN A 368 -21.00 8.07 -29.46
N ASP A 369 -22.22 7.54 -29.47
CA ASP A 369 -23.39 8.10 -28.76
C ASP A 369 -23.60 7.43 -27.37
N ILE A 370 -22.58 6.72 -26.84
CA ILE A 370 -22.67 5.94 -25.60
C ILE A 370 -22.10 6.70 -24.43
N GLU A 371 -20.92 7.30 -24.61
CA GLU A 371 -20.23 8.08 -23.57
C GLU A 371 -19.97 9.51 -24.03
N PRO A 372 -20.32 10.53 -23.24
CA PRO A 372 -20.02 11.93 -23.54
C PRO A 372 -18.54 12.23 -23.37
N GLN A 373 -18.07 13.31 -23.97
CA GLN A 373 -16.81 13.90 -23.57
C GLN A 373 -16.89 14.35 -22.09
N ASN A 374 -15.92 13.97 -21.30
CA ASN A 374 -15.89 14.27 -19.86
C ASN A 374 -14.64 15.02 -19.46
N ASN A 375 -14.81 16.02 -18.61
CA ASN A 375 -13.72 16.69 -17.91
C ASN A 375 -13.78 16.35 -16.43
N PHE A 376 -12.64 16.02 -15.85
CA PHE A 376 -12.49 15.65 -14.45
C PHE A 376 -11.59 16.65 -13.74
N THR A 377 -12.05 17.18 -12.63
CA THR A 377 -11.29 18.12 -11.79
C THR A 377 -11.24 17.60 -10.37
N VAL A 378 -10.04 17.53 -9.79
CA VAL A 378 -9.84 17.18 -8.38
C VAL A 378 -8.98 18.25 -7.72
N ALA A 379 -9.41 18.75 -6.58
CA ALA A 379 -8.65 19.66 -5.74
C ALA A 379 -8.60 19.12 -4.30
N ARG A 380 -7.40 18.96 -3.78
CA ARG A 380 -7.12 18.44 -2.44
C ARG A 380 -6.21 19.37 -1.68
N ILE A 381 -6.52 19.60 -0.41
CA ILE A 381 -5.63 20.19 0.57
C ILE A 381 -5.64 19.34 1.83
N ASN A 382 -4.47 19.11 2.41
CA ASN A 382 -4.33 18.38 3.67
C ASN A 382 -3.25 19.04 4.53
N GLN A 383 -3.64 19.52 5.71
CA GLN A 383 -2.76 20.13 6.69
C GLN A 383 -2.31 19.05 7.70
N GLU A 384 -1.03 18.76 7.74
CA GLU A 384 -0.42 17.94 8.77
C GLU A 384 -0.31 18.74 10.08
N LEU A 385 -0.60 18.09 11.18
CA LEU A 385 -0.56 18.62 12.53
C LEU A 385 0.37 17.75 13.39
N GLU A 386 0.68 18.19 14.60
CA GLU A 386 1.45 17.40 15.56
C GLU A 386 0.78 16.05 15.89
N ASN A 387 1.54 15.15 16.51
CA ASN A 387 1.09 13.83 16.98
C ASN A 387 0.38 12.98 15.90
N ARG A 388 0.91 12.97 14.68
CA ARG A 388 0.33 12.18 13.57
C ARG A 388 -1.10 12.59 13.22
N SER A 389 -1.46 13.82 13.52
CA SER A 389 -2.79 14.36 13.22
C SER A 389 -2.80 15.06 11.87
N SER A 390 -3.95 15.14 11.25
CA SER A 390 -4.15 15.89 10.01
C SER A 390 -5.61 16.29 9.83
N LEU A 391 -5.83 17.35 9.05
CA LEU A 391 -7.15 17.82 8.62
C LEU A 391 -7.08 18.16 7.14
N GLY A 392 -8.04 17.67 6.36
CA GLY A 392 -8.05 17.88 4.92
C GLY A 392 -9.43 18.12 4.34
N ALA A 393 -9.44 18.61 3.11
CA ALA A 393 -10.64 18.77 2.30
C ALA A 393 -10.37 18.37 0.85
N ILE A 394 -11.36 17.79 0.19
CA ILE A 394 -11.31 17.41 -1.21
C ILE A 394 -12.56 17.91 -1.94
N PHE A 395 -12.35 18.33 -3.18
CA PHE A 395 -13.38 18.61 -4.17
C PHE A 395 -13.10 17.75 -5.39
N VAL A 396 -14.11 17.08 -5.93
CA VAL A 396 -14.04 16.26 -7.15
C VAL A 396 -15.23 16.63 -8.03
N GLU A 397 -14.99 16.84 -9.31
CA GLU A 397 -16.03 17.13 -10.32
C GLU A 397 -15.81 16.27 -11.55
N ARG A 398 -16.90 15.67 -12.07
CA ARG A 398 -17.07 15.25 -13.45
C ARG A 398 -18.01 16.24 -14.13
N LYS A 399 -17.64 16.69 -15.33
CA LYS A 399 -18.50 17.53 -16.17
C LYS A 399 -18.50 16.98 -17.59
N GLY A 400 -19.66 16.53 -18.04
CA GLY A 400 -19.91 16.09 -19.42
C GLY A 400 -20.22 17.25 -20.37
N ASP A 401 -20.27 16.95 -21.66
CA ASP A 401 -20.59 17.92 -22.72
C ASP A 401 -22.09 18.09 -23.00
N GLY A 402 -22.93 17.34 -22.30
CA GLY A 402 -24.39 17.38 -22.42
C GLY A 402 -24.97 16.72 -23.67
N LYS A 403 -24.16 16.13 -24.53
CA LYS A 403 -24.67 15.49 -25.76
C LYS A 403 -25.60 14.32 -25.50
N ILE A 404 -25.37 13.57 -24.43
CA ILE A 404 -26.20 12.42 -24.04
C ILE A 404 -27.33 12.85 -23.10
N SER A 405 -27.07 13.70 -22.11
CA SER A 405 -28.07 14.22 -21.17
C SER A 405 -29.04 15.23 -21.79
N GLY A 406 -28.67 15.81 -22.94
CA GLY A 406 -29.43 16.84 -23.63
C GLY A 406 -29.17 18.26 -23.12
N ASP A 407 -28.40 18.44 -22.04
CA ASP A 407 -28.09 19.74 -21.44
C ASP A 407 -26.76 19.68 -20.68
N ALA A 408 -25.76 20.44 -21.15
CA ALA A 408 -24.43 20.52 -20.53
C ALA A 408 -24.44 21.15 -19.13
N ASP A 409 -25.46 21.94 -18.80
CA ASP A 409 -25.56 22.56 -17.48
C ASP A 409 -26.03 21.59 -16.39
N THR A 410 -26.64 20.48 -16.80
CA THR A 410 -27.14 19.41 -15.94
C THR A 410 -26.31 18.11 -16.05
N ASP A 411 -25.26 18.09 -16.86
CA ASP A 411 -24.36 16.93 -17.02
C ASP A 411 -23.11 17.09 -16.14
N TYR A 412 -23.30 16.99 -14.83
CA TYR A 412 -22.20 17.03 -13.87
C TYR A 412 -22.45 16.14 -12.64
N ASN A 413 -21.37 15.79 -11.98
CA ASN A 413 -21.38 15.24 -10.62
C ASN A 413 -20.27 15.90 -9.81
N ARG A 414 -20.57 16.29 -8.58
CA ARG A 414 -19.62 16.92 -7.66
C ARG A 414 -19.59 16.19 -6.34
N THR A 415 -18.39 15.99 -5.81
CA THR A 415 -18.17 15.42 -4.48
C THR A 415 -17.34 16.39 -3.64
N TYR A 416 -17.81 16.67 -2.43
CA TYR A 416 -17.13 17.47 -1.43
C TYR A 416 -16.88 16.61 -0.20
N ALA A 417 -15.68 16.65 0.37
CA ALA A 417 -15.46 16.00 1.65
C ALA A 417 -14.45 16.76 2.52
N ILE A 418 -14.65 16.60 3.82
CA ILE A 418 -13.68 16.96 4.86
C ILE A 418 -13.30 15.67 5.57
N ASP A 419 -12.03 15.46 5.77
CA ASP A 419 -11.50 14.29 6.46
C ASP A 419 -10.43 14.69 7.47
N GLY A 420 -10.19 13.83 8.43
CA GLY A 420 -9.18 14.06 9.43
C GLY A 420 -8.71 12.81 10.15
N GLN A 421 -7.55 12.94 10.73
CA GLN A 421 -6.95 11.96 11.62
C GLN A 421 -6.47 12.67 12.88
N TRP A 422 -6.72 12.06 14.03
CA TRP A 422 -6.22 12.51 15.31
C TRP A 422 -5.44 11.41 16.02
N GLY A 423 -4.13 11.62 16.20
CA GLY A 423 -3.24 10.76 16.97
C GLY A 423 -3.30 11.12 18.45
N ILE A 424 -3.60 10.17 19.31
CA ILE A 424 -3.65 10.33 20.77
C ILE A 424 -2.55 9.46 21.37
N GLY A 425 -1.45 10.10 21.82
CA GLY A 425 -0.24 9.40 22.22
C GLY A 425 0.31 8.53 21.06
N GLU A 426 1.06 7.49 21.38
CA GLU A 426 1.69 6.63 20.37
C GLU A 426 0.77 5.53 19.83
N ARG A 427 -0.29 5.18 20.54
CA ARG A 427 -1.06 3.93 20.32
C ARG A 427 -2.46 4.13 19.78
N THR A 428 -3.07 5.31 19.96
CA THR A 428 -4.46 5.54 19.56
C THR A 428 -4.52 6.47 18.36
N THR A 429 -5.40 6.14 17.41
CA THR A 429 -5.70 6.98 16.26
C THR A 429 -7.21 6.99 16.05
N VAL A 430 -7.78 8.20 15.91
CA VAL A 430 -9.18 8.39 15.51
C VAL A 430 -9.18 8.99 14.11
N ARG A 431 -9.97 8.44 13.20
CA ARG A 431 -10.12 8.90 11.81
C ARG A 431 -11.57 9.08 11.47
N GLY A 432 -11.85 10.03 10.60
CA GLY A 432 -13.19 10.20 10.08
C GLY A 432 -13.25 11.08 8.85
N TYR A 433 -14.39 11.04 8.21
CA TYR A 433 -14.75 11.95 7.12
C TYR A 433 -16.25 12.26 7.13
N VAL A 434 -16.60 13.38 6.53
CA VAL A 434 -17.95 13.73 6.12
C VAL A 434 -17.88 14.16 4.67
N ALA A 435 -18.73 13.58 3.84
CA ALA A 435 -18.79 13.83 2.41
C ALA A 435 -20.22 14.11 1.96
N LYS A 436 -20.34 14.85 0.86
CA LYS A 436 -21.59 15.15 0.18
C LYS A 436 -21.39 15.08 -1.32
N THR A 437 -22.38 14.57 -2.04
CA THR A 437 -22.42 14.61 -3.51
C THR A 437 -23.54 15.52 -4.02
N GLU A 438 -23.32 16.10 -5.20
CA GLU A 438 -24.33 16.83 -5.96
C GLU A 438 -24.48 16.14 -7.32
N THR A 439 -25.65 15.53 -7.55
CA THR A 439 -26.03 14.92 -8.82
C THR A 439 -27.33 15.59 -9.31
N PRO A 440 -27.40 16.09 -10.53
CA PRO A 440 -28.62 16.68 -11.06
C PRO A 440 -29.82 15.76 -10.93
N GLY A 441 -30.92 16.28 -10.45
CA GLY A 441 -32.17 15.51 -10.24
C GLY A 441 -32.28 14.82 -8.88
N ALA A 442 -31.18 14.49 -8.21
CA ALA A 442 -31.18 13.95 -6.84
C ALA A 442 -31.31 15.09 -5.80
N ARG A 443 -32.10 14.89 -4.75
CA ARG A 443 -32.28 15.89 -3.69
C ARG A 443 -32.33 15.25 -2.32
N GLY A 444 -31.41 15.69 -1.44
CA GLY A 444 -31.29 15.20 -0.07
C GLY A 444 -30.83 13.77 0.02
N LYS A 445 -30.54 13.28 1.24
CA LYS A 445 -29.95 11.96 1.48
C LYS A 445 -28.69 11.70 0.61
N ASP A 446 -27.85 12.70 0.48
CA ASP A 446 -26.69 12.76 -0.43
C ASP A 446 -25.35 12.80 0.32
N MET A 447 -25.35 12.37 1.57
CA MET A 447 -24.18 12.39 2.45
C MET A 447 -23.61 10.99 2.73
N ALA A 448 -22.30 10.96 2.99
CA ALA A 448 -21.63 9.81 3.60
C ALA A 448 -20.70 10.29 4.71
N TYR A 449 -20.61 9.53 5.80
CA TYR A 449 -19.69 9.82 6.89
C TYR A 449 -19.22 8.58 7.62
N ARG A 450 -18.01 8.66 8.17
CA ARG A 450 -17.40 7.61 8.97
C ARG A 450 -16.64 8.19 10.15
N LEU A 451 -16.71 7.47 11.27
CA LEU A 451 -15.82 7.63 12.41
C LEU A 451 -15.22 6.26 12.76
N ASN A 452 -13.91 6.20 12.95
CA ASN A 452 -13.19 4.99 13.31
C ASN A 452 -12.14 5.30 14.37
N ALA A 453 -12.05 4.46 15.40
CA ALA A 453 -11.03 4.53 16.44
C ALA A 453 -10.21 3.23 16.44
N ARG A 454 -8.89 3.35 16.49
CA ARG A 454 -7.93 2.23 16.54
C ARG A 454 -6.96 2.43 17.70
N TYR A 455 -6.78 1.37 18.48
CA TYR A 455 -5.75 1.25 19.50
C TYR A 455 -4.80 0.11 19.12
N ASP A 456 -3.48 0.35 19.14
CA ASP A 456 -2.47 -0.65 18.79
C ASP A 456 -1.32 -0.63 19.80
N SER A 457 -1.07 -1.78 20.41
CA SER A 457 0.01 -2.00 21.37
C SER A 457 0.68 -3.35 21.14
N ALA A 458 1.77 -3.62 21.80
CA ALA A 458 2.49 -4.89 21.68
C ALA A 458 1.61 -6.14 21.90
N ALA A 459 0.60 -6.05 22.78
CA ALA A 459 -0.28 -7.16 23.12
C ALA A 459 -1.66 -7.09 22.46
N LEU A 460 -2.23 -5.89 22.30
CA LEU A 460 -3.62 -5.71 21.86
C LEU A 460 -3.71 -4.75 20.69
N LEU A 461 -4.34 -5.20 19.61
CA LEU A 461 -4.87 -4.35 18.55
C LEU A 461 -6.38 -4.37 18.62
N SER A 462 -7.02 -3.21 18.74
CA SER A 462 -8.47 -3.09 18.68
C SER A 462 -8.89 -1.91 17.81
N GLN A 463 -10.03 -2.07 17.15
CA GLN A 463 -10.60 -1.07 16.28
C GLN A 463 -12.12 -1.14 16.32
N ALA A 464 -12.78 0.01 16.27
CA ALA A 464 -14.23 0.09 16.09
C ALA A 464 -14.57 1.25 15.15
N GLY A 465 -15.58 1.06 14.31
CA GLY A 465 -16.00 2.03 13.32
C GLY A 465 -17.52 2.06 13.10
N TYR A 466 -18.00 3.22 12.70
CA TYR A 466 -19.35 3.45 12.21
C TYR A 466 -19.29 4.19 10.89
N THR A 467 -20.03 3.72 9.90
CA THR A 467 -20.17 4.33 8.58
C THR A 467 -21.64 4.47 8.24
N LYS A 468 -22.03 5.61 7.67
CA LYS A 468 -23.33 5.78 7.03
C LYS A 468 -23.14 6.32 5.62
N VAL A 469 -23.88 5.72 4.69
CA VAL A 469 -23.97 6.14 3.29
C VAL A 469 -25.44 6.31 2.96
N GLU A 470 -25.85 7.50 2.60
CA GLU A 470 -27.23 7.81 2.28
C GLU A 470 -27.60 7.38 0.85
N GLU A 471 -28.90 7.30 0.57
CA GLU A 471 -29.49 6.75 -0.66
C GLU A 471 -29.02 7.44 -1.95
N ASN A 472 -28.89 8.79 -1.95
CA ASN A 472 -28.50 9.57 -3.11
C ASN A 472 -27.01 9.95 -3.12
N PHE A 473 -26.22 9.42 -2.18
CA PHE A 473 -24.78 9.62 -2.22
C PHE A 473 -24.17 8.86 -3.39
N ASN A 474 -23.61 9.60 -4.35
CA ASN A 474 -23.10 9.03 -5.61
C ASN A 474 -21.81 9.75 -6.04
N PRO A 475 -20.62 9.30 -5.60
CA PRO A 475 -19.33 9.84 -6.06
C PRO A 475 -18.96 9.20 -7.41
N GLU A 476 -19.37 9.75 -8.54
CA GLU A 476 -19.16 9.16 -9.87
C GLU A 476 -17.68 8.96 -10.23
N VAL A 477 -16.81 9.87 -9.78
CA VAL A 477 -15.35 9.76 -9.93
C VAL A 477 -14.70 9.07 -8.72
N GLY A 478 -15.51 8.51 -7.84
CA GLY A 478 -15.10 7.75 -6.67
C GLY A 478 -15.37 6.26 -6.80
N PHE A 479 -15.27 5.56 -5.69
CA PHE A 479 -15.68 4.16 -5.57
C PHE A 479 -16.71 4.01 -4.46
N LEU A 480 -17.80 3.35 -4.76
CA LEU A 480 -18.84 3.01 -3.82
C LEU A 480 -19.23 1.54 -4.02
N ARG A 481 -18.99 0.72 -2.98
CA ARG A 481 -19.30 -0.70 -3.03
C ARG A 481 -20.78 -1.00 -2.82
N ARG A 482 -21.43 -0.22 -1.93
CA ARG A 482 -22.84 -0.31 -1.55
C ARG A 482 -23.42 1.08 -1.37
N GLN A 483 -24.71 1.22 -1.58
CA GLN A 483 -25.49 2.45 -1.33
C GLN A 483 -26.48 2.22 -0.20
N ASN A 484 -26.95 3.30 0.41
CA ASN A 484 -28.04 3.33 1.38
C ASN A 484 -27.87 2.37 2.57
N TYR A 485 -26.78 2.52 3.33
CA TYR A 485 -26.51 1.65 4.47
C TYR A 485 -25.94 2.36 5.69
N GLU A 486 -26.14 1.73 6.84
CA GLU A 486 -25.39 1.98 8.07
C GLU A 486 -24.54 0.74 8.38
N LYS A 487 -23.29 0.95 8.77
CA LYS A 487 -22.36 -0.13 9.09
C LYS A 487 -21.72 0.08 10.44
N PHE A 488 -21.71 -0.96 11.24
CA PHE A 488 -20.85 -1.08 12.42
C PHE A 488 -19.76 -2.10 12.13
N ASP A 489 -18.51 -1.76 12.43
CA ASP A 489 -17.38 -2.67 12.31
C ASP A 489 -16.54 -2.66 13.59
N ALA A 490 -16.04 -3.84 13.98
CA ALA A 490 -15.16 -4.02 15.12
C ALA A 490 -14.10 -5.09 14.84
N PHE A 491 -12.92 -4.89 15.39
CA PHE A 491 -11.83 -5.84 15.35
C PHE A 491 -11.08 -5.84 16.67
N ALA A 492 -10.73 -7.02 17.18
CA ALA A 492 -9.85 -7.17 18.34
C ALA A 492 -8.93 -8.36 18.13
N LEU A 493 -7.62 -8.15 18.30
CA LEU A 493 -6.58 -9.17 18.18
C LEU A 493 -5.67 -9.08 19.39
N TYR A 494 -5.47 -10.22 20.06
CA TYR A 494 -4.54 -10.35 21.17
C TYR A 494 -3.31 -11.14 20.75
N ARG A 495 -2.12 -10.59 20.97
CA ARG A 495 -0.84 -11.24 20.68
C ARG A 495 -0.29 -11.87 21.94
N TYR A 496 -0.41 -13.19 22.05
CA TYR A 496 0.14 -13.96 23.15
C TYR A 496 1.42 -14.68 22.72
N ARG A 497 2.49 -14.47 23.47
CA ARG A 497 3.81 -15.04 23.21
C ARG A 497 4.20 -15.95 24.35
N PRO A 498 3.99 -17.27 24.21
CA PRO A 498 4.35 -18.22 25.25
C PRO A 498 5.88 -18.33 25.38
N THR A 499 6.33 -18.60 26.59
CA THR A 499 7.72 -18.95 26.84
C THR A 499 7.81 -20.47 26.87
N ASP A 500 8.65 -21.06 26.00
CA ASP A 500 8.94 -22.50 25.96
C ASP A 500 7.74 -23.46 25.88
N TRP A 501 6.66 -23.05 25.18
CA TRP A 501 5.49 -23.89 25.01
C TRP A 501 5.38 -24.41 23.57
N LEU A 502 5.61 -25.71 23.35
CA LEU A 502 5.47 -26.42 22.06
C LEU A 502 6.24 -25.80 20.89
N GLY A 503 7.29 -25.00 21.17
CA GLY A 503 8.03 -24.26 20.14
C GLY A 503 7.25 -23.14 19.46
N LEU A 504 6.13 -22.73 20.04
CA LEU A 504 5.31 -21.63 19.55
C LEU A 504 6.01 -20.30 19.73
N TYR A 505 5.99 -19.51 18.67
CA TYR A 505 6.46 -18.14 18.64
C TYR A 505 5.39 -17.15 19.11
N GLU A 506 4.18 -17.27 18.54
CA GLU A 506 3.06 -16.36 18.83
C GLU A 506 1.72 -17.05 18.59
N LEU A 507 0.74 -16.71 19.41
CA LEU A 507 -0.69 -16.98 19.22
C LEU A 507 -1.39 -15.66 19.00
N ARG A 508 -2.29 -15.59 18.00
CA ARG A 508 -3.04 -14.39 17.65
C ARG A 508 -4.54 -14.64 17.58
N PRO A 509 -5.18 -14.96 18.73
CA PRO A 509 -6.64 -15.04 18.76
C PRO A 509 -7.23 -13.68 18.43
N HIS A 510 -8.22 -13.69 17.52
CA HIS A 510 -8.85 -12.46 17.08
C HIS A 510 -10.31 -12.65 16.68
N ILE A 511 -11.04 -11.54 16.72
CA ILE A 511 -12.40 -11.42 16.24
C ILE A 511 -12.48 -10.20 15.32
N ALA A 512 -13.10 -10.40 14.15
CA ALA A 512 -13.48 -9.32 13.23
C ALA A 512 -14.99 -9.42 13.00
N SER A 513 -15.71 -8.32 13.16
CA SER A 513 -17.16 -8.31 12.96
C SER A 513 -17.59 -7.07 12.20
N ASN A 514 -18.57 -7.22 11.33
CA ASN A 514 -19.29 -6.11 10.72
C ASN A 514 -20.77 -6.46 10.56
N ALA A 515 -21.61 -5.44 10.58
CA ALA A 515 -23.04 -5.54 10.33
C ALA A 515 -23.50 -4.33 9.51
N TYR A 516 -24.25 -4.60 8.46
CA TYR A 516 -24.82 -3.61 7.56
C TYR A 516 -26.34 -3.59 7.71
N PHE A 517 -26.89 -2.41 7.88
CA PHE A 517 -28.31 -2.14 7.97
C PHE A 517 -28.71 -1.15 6.89
N ASP A 518 -29.91 -1.30 6.34
CA ASP A 518 -30.49 -0.27 5.49
C ASP A 518 -31.06 0.92 6.30
N ASP A 519 -31.62 1.91 5.63
CA ASP A 519 -32.21 3.09 6.28
C ASP A 519 -33.52 2.81 7.03
N GLN A 520 -34.07 1.60 6.93
CA GLN A 520 -35.24 1.12 7.67
C GLN A 520 -34.86 0.25 8.88
N GLY A 521 -33.54 -0.01 9.05
CA GLY A 521 -32.99 -0.85 10.11
C GLY A 521 -33.07 -2.35 9.82
N TYR A 522 -33.32 -2.74 8.56
CA TYR A 522 -33.22 -4.13 8.15
C TYR A 522 -31.76 -4.57 8.09
N TRP A 523 -31.43 -5.70 8.73
CA TRP A 523 -30.09 -6.28 8.74
C TRP A 523 -29.79 -6.93 7.37
N GLU A 524 -29.10 -6.19 6.53
CA GLU A 524 -28.86 -6.58 5.13
C GLU A 524 -27.73 -7.60 4.98
N SER A 525 -26.67 -7.46 5.76
CA SER A 525 -25.61 -8.47 5.81
C SER A 525 -24.75 -8.31 7.05
N GLY A 526 -24.13 -9.40 7.48
CA GLY A 526 -23.23 -9.44 8.61
C GLY A 526 -22.16 -10.51 8.45
N PHE A 527 -21.00 -10.23 9.03
CA PHE A 527 -19.87 -11.15 9.03
C PHE A 527 -19.18 -11.09 10.37
N THR A 528 -18.99 -12.23 11.02
CA THR A 528 -18.16 -12.35 12.22
C THR A 528 -17.18 -13.49 12.05
N HIS A 529 -15.90 -13.16 12.04
CA HIS A 529 -14.78 -14.07 11.97
C HIS A 529 -14.15 -14.22 13.35
N VAL A 530 -13.99 -15.45 13.81
CA VAL A 530 -13.29 -15.80 15.04
C VAL A 530 -12.19 -16.78 14.69
N ASP A 531 -10.96 -16.40 14.92
CA ASP A 531 -9.80 -17.19 14.51
C ASP A 531 -8.66 -17.10 15.52
N ASN A 532 -7.77 -18.09 15.47
CA ASN A 532 -6.47 -18.04 16.12
C ASN A 532 -5.37 -18.49 15.16
N HIS A 533 -4.38 -17.63 14.98
CA HIS A 533 -3.15 -17.98 14.28
C HIS A 533 -2.16 -18.59 15.27
N TRP A 534 -1.65 -19.76 14.94
CA TRP A 534 -0.63 -20.50 15.66
C TRP A 534 0.67 -20.40 14.85
N GLU A 535 1.65 -19.67 15.34
CA GLU A 535 2.92 -19.48 14.65
C GLU A 535 4.06 -20.10 15.46
N TRP A 536 4.89 -20.92 14.81
CA TRP A 536 6.03 -21.58 15.41
C TRP A 536 7.35 -20.91 15.03
N HIS A 537 8.37 -21.07 15.89
CA HIS A 537 9.75 -20.65 15.57
C HIS A 537 10.30 -21.31 14.31
N SER A 538 9.76 -22.44 13.89
CA SER A 538 10.13 -23.14 12.65
C SER A 538 9.60 -22.46 11.38
N GLY A 539 8.74 -21.45 11.50
CA GLY A 539 8.04 -20.79 10.38
C GLY A 539 6.79 -21.53 9.90
N ILE A 540 6.38 -22.58 10.59
CA ILE A 540 5.06 -23.18 10.36
C ILE A 540 4.00 -22.24 10.93
N GLU A 541 2.91 -22.04 10.21
CA GLU A 541 1.74 -21.31 10.66
C GLU A 541 0.46 -22.11 10.39
N ILE A 542 -0.45 -22.12 11.36
CA ILE A 542 -1.79 -22.73 11.27
C ILE A 542 -2.82 -21.68 11.67
N HIS A 543 -3.90 -21.55 10.89
CA HIS A 543 -5.05 -20.76 11.28
C HIS A 543 -6.24 -21.70 11.53
N THR A 544 -7.02 -21.40 12.58
CA THR A 544 -8.17 -22.20 12.99
C THR A 544 -9.37 -21.30 13.21
N GLY A 545 -10.09 -21.00 12.13
CA GLY A 545 -11.14 -20.01 12.11
C GLY A 545 -12.54 -20.58 11.92
N VAL A 546 -13.52 -19.84 12.44
CA VAL A 546 -14.95 -20.03 12.19
C VAL A 546 -15.56 -18.69 11.80
N ASP A 547 -16.27 -18.71 10.70
CA ASP A 547 -16.94 -17.56 10.09
C ASP A 547 -18.45 -17.69 10.27
N PHE A 548 -19.09 -16.66 10.79
CA PHE A 548 -20.54 -16.52 10.89
C PHE A 548 -20.99 -15.47 9.89
N PHE A 549 -21.89 -15.84 9.00
CA PHE A 549 -22.46 -14.96 7.97
C PHE A 549 -23.95 -14.77 8.24
N HIS A 550 -24.41 -13.57 8.01
CA HIS A 550 -25.82 -13.23 7.85
C HIS A 550 -25.99 -12.54 6.49
N GLU A 551 -26.92 -13.01 5.66
CA GLU A 551 -27.28 -12.39 4.38
C GLU A 551 -28.78 -12.28 4.28
N GLY A 552 -29.30 -11.04 4.38
CA GLY A 552 -30.68 -10.69 4.12
C GLY A 552 -30.87 -10.35 2.64
N VAL A 553 -31.56 -11.20 1.91
CA VAL A 553 -31.84 -11.05 0.48
C VAL A 553 -33.25 -10.54 0.31
N LYS A 554 -33.41 -9.29 -0.15
CA LYS A 554 -34.73 -8.67 -0.38
C LYS A 554 -35.35 -9.06 -1.72
N GLU A 555 -34.49 -9.19 -2.75
CA GLU A 555 -34.87 -9.53 -4.11
C GLU A 555 -33.99 -10.66 -4.62
N ALA A 556 -34.60 -11.58 -5.41
CA ALA A 556 -33.82 -12.65 -6.01
C ALA A 556 -32.69 -12.11 -6.90
N PHE A 557 -31.52 -12.69 -6.81
CA PHE A 557 -30.38 -12.35 -7.68
C PHE A 557 -29.73 -13.60 -8.25
N GLU A 558 -29.18 -13.45 -9.44
CA GLU A 558 -28.45 -14.52 -10.11
C GLU A 558 -27.00 -14.54 -9.61
N ILE A 559 -26.59 -15.66 -9.02
CA ILE A 559 -25.24 -15.84 -8.47
C ILE A 559 -24.29 -16.48 -9.48
N ASN A 560 -24.85 -17.25 -10.39
CA ASN A 560 -24.15 -17.89 -11.51
C ASN A 560 -25.17 -18.11 -12.62
N PRO A 561 -24.81 -18.11 -13.92
CA PRO A 561 -25.73 -18.29 -15.02
C PRO A 561 -26.73 -19.43 -14.79
N GLY A 562 -28.03 -19.10 -14.71
CA GLY A 562 -29.11 -20.03 -14.43
C GLY A 562 -29.33 -20.42 -12.97
N THR A 563 -28.56 -19.87 -12.01
CA THR A 563 -28.69 -20.15 -10.57
C THR A 563 -29.08 -18.90 -9.81
N PHE A 564 -30.24 -18.92 -9.15
CA PHE A 564 -30.80 -17.79 -8.42
C PHE A 564 -30.80 -18.07 -6.92
N VAL A 565 -30.56 -17.01 -6.14
CA VAL A 565 -30.76 -16.97 -4.69
C VAL A 565 -32.11 -16.29 -4.45
N ASP A 566 -33.00 -16.97 -3.75
CA ASP A 566 -34.33 -16.46 -3.43
C ASP A 566 -34.29 -15.42 -2.31
N PRO A 567 -35.32 -14.54 -2.19
CA PRO A 567 -35.46 -13.66 -1.05
C PRO A 567 -35.59 -14.44 0.27
N GLY A 568 -34.89 -13.97 1.31
CA GLY A 568 -34.90 -14.61 2.63
C GLY A 568 -33.69 -14.22 3.47
N ASP A 569 -33.68 -14.66 4.71
CA ASP A 569 -32.54 -14.48 5.62
C ASP A 569 -31.74 -15.79 5.70
N TYR A 570 -30.44 -15.69 5.49
CA TYR A 570 -29.51 -16.81 5.46
C TYR A 570 -28.48 -16.63 6.56
N ASP A 571 -28.58 -17.42 7.63
CA ASP A 571 -27.60 -17.49 8.72
C ASP A 571 -26.72 -18.72 8.53
N GLU A 572 -25.43 -18.51 8.34
CA GLU A 572 -24.52 -19.54 7.90
C GLU A 572 -23.22 -19.55 8.69
N VAL A 573 -22.66 -20.75 8.85
CA VAL A 573 -21.40 -20.98 9.53
C VAL A 573 -20.43 -21.69 8.57
N ARG A 574 -19.20 -21.19 8.51
CA ARG A 574 -18.11 -21.80 7.72
C ARG A 574 -16.87 -22.01 8.57
N SER A 575 -16.18 -23.10 8.33
CA SER A 575 -14.84 -23.34 8.86
C SER A 575 -13.80 -22.75 7.92
N ASN A 576 -12.74 -22.19 8.49
CA ASN A 576 -11.60 -21.67 7.75
C ASN A 576 -10.32 -22.24 8.39
N LEU A 577 -9.61 -23.07 7.66
CA LEU A 577 -8.37 -23.72 8.09
C LEU A 577 -7.25 -23.37 7.12
N VAL A 578 -6.13 -22.90 7.65
CA VAL A 578 -4.92 -22.64 6.86
C VAL A 578 -3.76 -23.39 7.48
N PHE A 579 -2.94 -24.01 6.63
CA PHE A 579 -1.67 -24.57 7.01
C PHE A 579 -0.62 -24.09 6.03
N GLN A 580 0.50 -23.58 6.54
CA GLN A 580 1.62 -23.17 5.73
C GLN A 580 2.95 -23.48 6.39
N THR A 581 3.92 -23.85 5.58
CA THR A 581 5.31 -24.08 6.00
C THR A 581 6.16 -22.84 5.72
N ASP A 582 7.39 -22.84 6.23
CA ASP A 582 8.35 -21.75 6.00
C ASP A 582 8.67 -21.56 4.51
N GLU A 583 8.26 -20.47 3.91
CA GLU A 583 8.54 -20.12 2.50
C GLU A 583 10.02 -19.80 2.23
N GLY A 584 10.82 -19.58 3.25
CA GLY A 584 12.28 -19.46 3.14
C GLY A 584 12.99 -20.79 2.83
N LYS A 585 12.31 -21.92 2.95
CA LYS A 585 12.88 -23.26 2.65
C LYS A 585 12.85 -23.55 1.15
N PRO A 586 13.75 -24.44 0.67
CA PRO A 586 13.75 -24.87 -0.74
C PRO A 586 12.45 -25.52 -1.22
N LEU A 587 11.69 -26.13 -0.33
CA LEU A 587 10.37 -26.66 -0.57
C LEU A 587 9.41 -26.09 0.46
N SER A 588 8.34 -25.44 0.01
CA SER A 588 7.27 -24.95 0.86
C SER A 588 5.90 -25.44 0.37
N PHE A 589 4.98 -25.51 1.31
CA PHE A 589 3.62 -25.98 1.09
C PHE A 589 2.66 -25.04 1.81
N SER A 590 1.59 -24.65 1.15
CA SER A 590 0.47 -23.95 1.75
C SER A 590 -0.85 -24.57 1.31
N THR A 591 -1.82 -24.61 2.21
CA THR A 591 -3.17 -25.03 1.89
C THR A 591 -4.17 -24.26 2.71
N ARG A 592 -5.29 -23.91 2.08
CA ARG A 592 -6.46 -23.28 2.73
C ARG A 592 -7.69 -24.10 2.41
N TYR A 593 -8.41 -24.48 3.43
CA TYR A 593 -9.74 -25.07 3.33
C TYR A 593 -10.78 -24.12 3.90
N GLN A 594 -11.85 -23.91 3.15
CA GLN A 594 -13.05 -23.23 3.64
C GLN A 594 -14.27 -24.06 3.28
N GLY A 595 -15.17 -24.27 4.25
CA GLY A 595 -16.35 -25.08 4.01
C GLY A 595 -17.48 -24.81 4.99
N GLY A 596 -18.72 -24.86 4.50
CA GLY A 596 -19.92 -24.65 5.31
C GLY A 596 -21.09 -24.12 4.50
N GLY A 597 -22.02 -23.43 5.15
CA GLY A 597 -23.25 -22.91 4.55
C GLY A 597 -23.01 -21.83 3.49
N PHE A 598 -23.85 -21.79 2.44
CA PHE A 598 -23.83 -20.79 1.41
C PHE A 598 -25.20 -20.63 0.74
N PHE A 599 -25.95 -19.58 1.11
CA PHE A 599 -27.31 -19.28 0.63
C PHE A 599 -28.27 -20.49 0.72
N GLY A 600 -28.31 -21.13 1.90
CA GLY A 600 -29.14 -22.32 2.15
C GLY A 600 -28.59 -23.63 1.57
N GLY A 601 -27.51 -23.56 0.80
CA GLY A 601 -26.73 -24.71 0.35
C GLY A 601 -25.42 -24.85 1.12
N ASN A 602 -24.40 -25.42 0.47
CA ASN A 602 -23.06 -25.56 1.03
C ASN A 602 -22.01 -25.16 -0.02
N ILE A 603 -20.92 -24.59 0.47
CA ILE A 603 -19.69 -24.32 -0.29
C ILE A 603 -18.54 -25.10 0.33
N SER A 604 -17.64 -25.56 -0.51
CA SER A 604 -16.36 -26.13 -0.09
C SER A 604 -15.29 -25.63 -1.06
N SER A 605 -14.22 -25.08 -0.57
CA SER A 605 -13.06 -24.72 -1.37
C SER A 605 -11.77 -25.23 -0.74
N LEU A 606 -10.83 -25.62 -1.58
CA LEU A 606 -9.50 -26.05 -1.20
C LEU A 606 -8.48 -25.42 -2.14
N ASP A 607 -7.68 -24.52 -1.61
CA ASP A 607 -6.59 -23.88 -2.34
C ASP A 607 -5.28 -24.46 -1.81
N THR A 608 -4.48 -25.05 -2.68
CA THR A 608 -3.21 -25.70 -2.31
C THR A 608 -2.10 -25.24 -3.23
N GLU A 609 -0.96 -24.90 -2.67
CA GLU A 609 0.24 -24.54 -3.42
C GLU A 609 1.46 -25.26 -2.90
N ILE A 610 2.28 -25.77 -3.82
CA ILE A 610 3.61 -26.31 -3.56
C ILE A 610 4.61 -25.45 -4.32
N LYS A 611 5.55 -24.84 -3.61
CA LYS A 611 6.67 -24.11 -4.21
C LYS A 611 7.96 -24.89 -4.03
N ALA A 612 8.72 -25.05 -5.10
CA ALA A 612 10.05 -25.65 -5.09
C ALA A 612 11.05 -24.64 -5.65
N ARG A 613 12.17 -24.45 -4.94
CA ARG A 613 13.25 -23.56 -5.34
C ARG A 613 14.56 -24.36 -5.43
N TYR A 614 15.27 -24.18 -6.52
CA TYR A 614 16.58 -24.78 -6.74
C TYR A 614 17.63 -23.68 -6.93
N GLY A 615 18.46 -23.49 -5.90
CA GLY A 615 19.38 -22.34 -5.82
C GLY A 615 18.65 -21.01 -5.86
N ASN A 616 19.29 -20.00 -6.45
CA ASN A 616 18.76 -18.63 -6.55
C ASN A 616 18.18 -18.32 -7.95
N ASN A 617 18.24 -19.27 -8.88
CA ASN A 617 17.97 -19.01 -10.30
C ASN A 617 16.72 -19.72 -10.81
N PHE A 618 16.19 -20.69 -10.08
CA PHE A 618 15.01 -21.42 -10.51
C PHE A 618 14.02 -21.61 -9.37
N SER A 619 12.77 -21.22 -9.63
CA SER A 619 11.65 -21.53 -8.76
C SER A 619 10.46 -22.03 -9.59
N SER A 620 9.68 -22.93 -9.02
CA SER A 620 8.46 -23.47 -9.62
C SER A 620 7.37 -23.51 -8.56
N ALA A 621 6.16 -23.13 -8.94
CA ALA A 621 4.98 -23.28 -8.11
C ALA A 621 3.93 -24.11 -8.86
N LEU A 622 3.29 -25.01 -8.13
CA LEU A 622 2.13 -25.76 -8.57
C LEU A 622 0.97 -25.41 -7.64
N SER A 623 -0.04 -24.75 -8.20
CA SER A 623 -1.25 -24.37 -7.48
C SER A 623 -2.43 -25.20 -7.97
N TRP A 624 -3.27 -25.64 -7.04
CA TRP A 624 -4.51 -26.33 -7.31
C TRP A 624 -5.65 -25.72 -6.49
N ASN A 625 -6.68 -25.28 -7.18
CA ASN A 625 -7.87 -24.67 -6.59
C ASN A 625 -9.09 -25.52 -6.93
N HIS A 626 -9.90 -25.81 -5.94
CA HIS A 626 -11.10 -26.61 -6.07
C HIS A 626 -12.26 -25.96 -5.35
#